data_364b60df6950049ac4da63fa6af2d56b
#
_entry.id   364b60df6950049ac4da63fa6af2d56b
#
_cell.length_a   1.000
_cell.length_b   1.000
_cell.length_c   1.000
_cell.angle_alpha   90.00
_cell.angle_beta   90.00
_cell.angle_gamma   90.00
#
_symmetry.space_group_name_H-M   'P 1'
#
loop_
_entity.id
_entity.type
_entity.pdbx_description
1 polymer ?
#
loop_
_entity_poly.entity_id
_entity_poly.type
_entity_poly.pdbx_seq_one_letter_code
_entity_poly.pdbx_strand_id
1 'polypeptide(L)'
;MDIERPAAYVRNRALKTGSSMSRSIPIPLRTRLLVGGSLALAIANAFAVDATPPSVGAWQFLRPHFYGDRELGEVDESFMHVEAPGSTPDPAATPVALHFGKEAVGKIKQVRVVIDNNPSPVVATLDIGAGQPIAEIDFRVRVDRATAVRAIAETTDGKLEMRSAWVRAEGGCSSPPNASGEGKIGDVRFRPSEDGTSLQVSVRHPNYSGFQIDPKTGDAIPPHYVSHMQLTTGGKPLLDIESGISISENPTFRIVSAQPIATPVTLEASDSKDAHFSATWNGAADRAVAANGTR
;
A
#
# COMPACT_ATOMS: atom_id res chain seq x y z
N MET A 1 -45.24 13.60 -39.10
CA MET A 1 -45.02 15.07 -39.19
C MET A 1 -43.51 15.24 -39.06
N ASP A 2 -42.91 15.24 -40.26
CA ASP A 2 -41.48 15.44 -40.46
C ASP A 2 -41.06 16.86 -40.15
N ILE A 3 -39.81 17.07 -39.75
CA ILE A 3 -38.92 18.21 -40.06
C ILE A 3 -37.53 17.82 -39.56
N GLU A 4 -36.68 17.28 -40.37
CA GLU A 4 -35.57 17.79 -41.20
C GLU A 4 -34.42 18.47 -40.44
N ARG A 5 -33.24 17.88 -40.69
CA ARG A 5 -31.88 18.47 -40.46
C ARG A 5 -31.59 19.50 -41.56
N PRO A 6 -30.57 20.33 -41.36
CA PRO A 6 -29.57 20.41 -42.41
C PRO A 6 -28.11 20.27 -41.96
N ALA A 7 -27.35 19.69 -42.85
CA ALA A 7 -25.89 19.67 -42.91
C ALA A 7 -25.36 20.92 -43.62
N ALA A 8 -24.18 21.39 -43.26
CA ALA A 8 -23.33 22.27 -44.06
C ALA A 8 -21.87 21.99 -43.64
N TYR A 9 -21.05 21.33 -44.40
CA TYR A 9 -20.27 21.74 -45.57
C TYR A 9 -19.36 22.96 -45.35
N VAL A 10 -18.08 22.76 -45.19
CA VAL A 10 -17.03 23.75 -45.46
C VAL A 10 -15.81 23.11 -46.14
N ARG A 11 -15.48 23.77 -47.22
CA ARG A 11 -14.46 23.45 -48.21
C ARG A 11 -13.04 23.77 -47.78
N ASN A 12 -12.12 22.95 -48.26
CA ASN A 12 -10.70 23.20 -48.48
C ASN A 12 -10.38 24.46 -49.26
N ARG A 13 -9.33 25.13 -48.88
CA ARG A 13 -8.59 26.00 -49.80
C ARG A 13 -7.09 25.89 -49.57
N ALA A 14 -6.42 25.25 -50.50
CA ALA A 14 -4.98 25.28 -50.71
C ALA A 14 -4.57 26.58 -51.42
N LEU A 15 -3.47 27.18 -51.04
CA LEU A 15 -2.74 28.16 -51.82
C LEU A 15 -1.26 28.08 -51.44
N LYS A 16 -0.51 27.50 -52.33
CA LYS A 16 0.52 28.07 -53.26
C LYS A 16 1.86 28.44 -52.62
N THR A 17 2.81 27.69 -53.06
CA THR A 17 4.27 27.87 -53.17
C THR A 17 4.71 29.24 -53.61
N GLY A 18 5.68 29.81 -52.91
CA GLY A 18 6.47 30.97 -53.31
C GLY A 18 7.95 30.71 -53.11
N SER A 19 8.62 30.40 -54.20
CA SER A 19 10.07 30.33 -54.36
C SER A 19 10.68 31.71 -54.27
N SER A 20 11.74 31.90 -53.49
CA SER A 20 12.59 33.09 -53.59
C SER A 20 14.05 32.70 -53.42
N MET A 21 14.80 33.16 -54.42
CA MET A 21 16.19 32.90 -54.74
C MET A 21 17.18 33.38 -53.68
N SER A 22 18.14 32.54 -53.40
CA SER A 22 19.41 32.80 -52.76
C SER A 22 20.21 33.87 -53.53
N ARG A 23 20.71 34.91 -52.89
CA ARG A 23 21.85 35.69 -53.28
C ARG A 23 22.99 35.55 -52.32
N SER A 24 23.99 34.79 -52.71
CA SER A 24 25.28 34.65 -52.04
C SER A 24 26.09 35.96 -52.21
N ILE A 25 26.55 36.50 -51.09
CA ILE A 25 27.54 37.59 -51.04
C ILE A 25 28.85 37.01 -50.53
N PRO A 26 30.00 37.20 -51.22
CA PRO A 26 31.28 36.68 -50.74
C PRO A 26 31.88 37.59 -49.67
N ILE A 27 32.28 37.05 -48.53
CA ILE A 27 33.05 37.77 -47.50
C ILE A 27 34.54 37.43 -47.67
N PRO A 28 35.44 38.42 -47.67
CA PRO A 28 36.87 38.18 -47.86
C PRO A 28 37.56 37.66 -46.61
N LEU A 29 38.46 36.73 -46.85
CA LEU A 29 39.39 36.14 -45.94
C LEU A 29 40.47 37.13 -45.51
N ARG A 30 40.49 37.54 -44.23
CA ARG A 30 41.73 38.00 -43.54
C ARG A 30 41.43 38.27 -42.05
N THR A 31 42.06 37.58 -41.24
CA THR A 31 42.91 37.93 -40.09
C THR A 31 42.70 36.94 -38.92
N ARG A 32 43.67 36.08 -38.70
CA ARG A 32 43.81 35.25 -37.51
C ARG A 32 44.08 36.15 -36.32
N LEU A 33 43.21 36.18 -35.35
CA LEU A 33 43.53 36.60 -33.97
C LEU A 33 43.23 35.44 -33.05
N LEU A 34 44.29 34.84 -32.52
CA LEU A 34 44.24 33.89 -31.45
C LEU A 34 43.86 34.66 -30.17
N VAL A 35 42.61 34.58 -29.76
CA VAL A 35 42.21 34.94 -28.40
C VAL A 35 41.89 33.64 -27.70
N GLY A 36 42.79 33.25 -26.79
CA GLY A 36 42.57 32.16 -25.87
C GLY A 36 41.45 32.51 -24.93
N GLY A 37 40.25 32.00 -25.24
CA GLY A 37 39.10 32.07 -24.36
C GLY A 37 39.13 30.83 -23.45
N SER A 38 39.53 31.00 -22.20
CA SER A 38 39.35 30.00 -21.14
C SER A 38 37.85 29.73 -21.00
N LEU A 39 37.43 28.58 -21.49
CA LEU A 39 36.09 28.06 -21.25
C LEU A 39 36.02 27.67 -19.77
N ALA A 40 35.59 28.58 -18.90
CA ALA A 40 35.25 28.28 -17.53
C ALA A 40 34.06 27.33 -17.55
N LEU A 41 34.34 26.06 -17.38
CA LEU A 41 33.35 25.03 -17.13
C LEU A 41 32.73 25.34 -15.76
N ALA A 42 31.63 26.07 -15.75
CA ALA A 42 30.80 26.25 -14.56
C ALA A 42 30.21 24.88 -14.25
N ILE A 43 30.89 24.12 -13.36
CA ILE A 43 30.32 22.97 -12.71
C ILE A 43 29.20 23.53 -11.83
N ALA A 44 27.98 23.51 -12.32
CA ALA A 44 26.80 23.66 -11.49
C ALA A 44 26.82 22.44 -10.56
N ASN A 45 27.41 22.59 -9.36
CA ASN A 45 27.08 21.74 -8.25
C ASN A 45 25.59 21.93 -7.98
N ALA A 46 24.78 21.10 -8.61
CA ALA A 46 23.44 20.84 -8.12
C ALA A 46 23.66 20.30 -6.70
N PHE A 47 23.52 21.18 -5.71
CA PHE A 47 23.28 20.75 -4.35
C PHE A 47 21.99 19.91 -4.44
N ALA A 48 22.13 18.60 -4.50
CA ALA A 48 21.07 17.70 -4.11
C ALA A 48 20.78 18.12 -2.65
N VAL A 49 19.76 18.92 -2.47
CA VAL A 49 19.16 19.11 -1.16
C VAL A 49 18.74 17.70 -0.80
N ASP A 50 19.51 17.11 0.09
CA ASP A 50 19.17 15.84 0.74
C ASP A 50 17.94 16.14 1.58
N ALA A 51 16.77 16.19 0.89
CA ALA A 51 15.51 16.46 1.52
C ALA A 51 15.21 15.21 2.35
N THR A 52 15.63 15.27 3.61
CA THR A 52 15.19 14.29 4.62
C THR A 52 13.70 14.09 4.43
N PRO A 53 13.25 12.88 4.12
CA PRO A 53 11.84 12.65 3.85
C PRO A 53 10.98 13.24 4.95
N PRO A 54 9.90 13.99 4.66
CA PRO A 54 9.07 14.67 5.68
C PRO A 54 8.60 13.76 6.83
N SER A 55 8.53 12.44 6.58
CA SER A 55 8.14 11.46 7.59
C SER A 55 9.20 11.20 8.67
N VAL A 56 10.46 11.57 8.45
CA VAL A 56 11.50 11.42 9.51
C VAL A 56 11.10 12.22 10.74
N GLY A 57 10.55 13.43 10.55
CA GLY A 57 10.06 14.25 11.65
C GLY A 57 8.92 13.58 12.44
N ALA A 58 7.93 13.00 11.75
CA ALA A 58 6.83 12.29 12.41
C ALA A 58 7.35 11.08 13.18
N TRP A 59 8.24 10.28 12.59
CA TRP A 59 8.81 9.10 13.25
C TRP A 59 9.58 9.43 14.53
N GLN A 60 10.27 10.56 14.60
CA GLN A 60 10.97 11.00 15.82
C GLN A 60 10.03 11.18 17.02
N PHE A 61 8.76 11.53 16.78
CA PHE A 61 7.74 11.62 17.83
C PHE A 61 7.05 10.27 18.09
N LEU A 62 6.82 9.47 17.05
CA LEU A 62 6.12 8.20 17.16
C LEU A 62 6.98 7.13 17.85
N ARG A 63 8.28 7.06 17.51
CA ARG A 63 9.18 6.04 18.03
C ARG A 63 9.22 5.99 19.57
N PRO A 64 9.51 7.08 20.29
CA PRO A 64 9.54 7.02 21.75
C PRO A 64 8.17 6.75 22.36
N HIS A 65 7.08 7.17 21.71
CA HIS A 65 5.72 6.87 22.17
C HIS A 65 5.41 5.37 22.12
N PHE A 66 5.84 4.67 21.07
CA PHE A 66 5.54 3.25 20.90
C PHE A 66 6.55 2.32 21.59
N TYR A 67 7.81 2.72 21.69
CA TYR A 67 8.90 1.84 22.07
C TYR A 67 9.74 2.37 23.24
N GLY A 68 9.51 3.62 23.71
CA GLY A 68 10.30 4.24 24.77
C GLY A 68 11.78 4.26 24.41
N ASP A 69 12.61 3.81 25.34
CA ASP A 69 14.06 3.73 25.19
C ASP A 69 14.55 2.38 24.62
N ARG A 70 13.64 1.49 24.21
CA ARG A 70 14.04 0.21 23.61
C ARG A 70 14.90 0.47 22.37
N GLU A 71 15.99 -0.25 22.27
CA GLU A 71 16.82 -0.24 21.06
C GLU A 71 16.03 -0.78 19.87
N LEU A 72 16.17 -0.08 18.74
CA LEU A 72 15.51 -0.44 17.48
C LEU A 72 16.59 -0.59 16.42
N GLY A 73 16.88 -1.83 16.06
CA GLY A 73 17.82 -2.18 15.00
C GLY A 73 17.26 -1.88 13.61
N GLU A 74 18.13 -1.52 12.69
CA GLU A 74 17.83 -1.52 11.26
C GLU A 74 18.44 -2.77 10.65
N VAL A 75 17.59 -3.70 10.20
CA VAL A 75 18.03 -4.97 9.64
C VAL A 75 18.31 -4.91 8.16
N ASP A 76 19.12 -5.84 7.70
CA ASP A 76 19.35 -6.06 6.28
C ASP A 76 18.08 -6.59 5.57
N GLU A 77 17.97 -6.35 4.27
CA GLU A 77 16.86 -6.83 3.44
C GLU A 77 16.75 -8.35 3.42
N SER A 78 17.84 -9.05 3.64
CA SER A 78 17.86 -10.52 3.74
C SER A 78 17.17 -11.05 5.01
N PHE A 79 17.04 -10.22 6.06
CA PHE A 79 16.26 -10.56 7.25
C PHE A 79 14.80 -10.19 7.09
N MET A 80 14.51 -8.94 6.73
CA MET A 80 13.15 -8.45 6.49
C MET A 80 13.17 -7.36 5.43
N HIS A 81 12.24 -7.43 4.48
CA HIS A 81 12.05 -6.42 3.44
C HIS A 81 10.60 -5.91 3.45
N VAL A 82 10.43 -4.60 3.29
CA VAL A 82 9.13 -3.95 3.09
C VAL A 82 9.01 -3.56 1.64
N GLU A 83 8.12 -4.20 0.92
CA GLU A 83 7.80 -3.85 -0.46
C GLU A 83 6.57 -2.92 -0.48
N ALA A 84 6.73 -1.76 -1.09
CA ALA A 84 5.65 -0.83 -1.38
C ALA A 84 6.01 -0.02 -2.63
N PRO A 85 5.03 0.43 -3.44
CA PRO A 85 5.31 1.22 -4.64
C PRO A 85 5.88 2.59 -4.25
N GLY A 86 6.94 3.05 -4.92
CA GLY A 86 7.50 4.39 -4.70
C GLY A 86 6.51 5.53 -4.99
N SER A 87 5.46 5.24 -5.76
CA SER A 87 4.28 6.09 -5.99
C SER A 87 3.08 5.21 -6.31
N THR A 88 1.91 5.54 -5.74
CA THR A 88 0.69 4.78 -5.97
C THR A 88 -0.35 5.59 -6.73
N PRO A 89 -0.99 5.02 -7.78
CA PRO A 89 -2.12 5.65 -8.45
C PRO A 89 -3.43 5.56 -7.64
N ASP A 90 -3.50 4.61 -6.70
CA ASP A 90 -4.65 4.43 -5.80
C ASP A 90 -4.18 4.51 -4.34
N PRO A 91 -4.17 5.71 -3.75
CA PRO A 91 -3.74 5.91 -2.37
C PRO A 91 -4.70 5.30 -1.35
N ALA A 92 -5.93 4.94 -1.73
CA ALA A 92 -6.88 4.25 -0.87
C ALA A 92 -6.63 2.74 -0.79
N ALA A 93 -5.83 2.17 -1.72
CA ALA A 93 -5.57 0.74 -1.79
C ALA A 93 -4.11 0.44 -2.20
N THR A 94 -3.17 1.15 -1.58
CA THR A 94 -1.73 0.96 -1.78
C THR A 94 -1.31 -0.43 -1.32
N PRO A 95 -0.72 -1.27 -2.18
CA PRO A 95 -0.23 -2.59 -1.78
C PRO A 95 1.03 -2.46 -0.92
N VAL A 96 1.11 -3.30 0.10
CA VAL A 96 2.28 -3.46 0.98
C VAL A 96 2.51 -4.95 1.18
N ALA A 97 3.77 -5.39 1.02
CA ALA A 97 4.19 -6.74 1.35
C ALA A 97 5.35 -6.72 2.35
N LEU A 98 5.28 -7.61 3.31
CA LEU A 98 6.33 -7.87 4.30
C LEU A 98 6.95 -9.21 3.96
N HIS A 99 8.21 -9.21 3.54
CA HIS A 99 8.96 -10.42 3.25
C HIS A 99 9.91 -10.73 4.40
N PHE A 100 9.89 -11.97 4.86
CA PHE A 100 10.76 -12.45 5.93
C PHE A 100 11.79 -13.42 5.38
N GLY A 101 13.05 -13.10 5.56
CA GLY A 101 14.15 -13.95 5.12
C GLY A 101 14.22 -15.26 5.92
N LYS A 102 14.97 -16.23 5.42
CA LYS A 102 15.06 -17.57 6.01
C LYS A 102 15.47 -17.56 7.49
N GLU A 103 16.28 -16.57 7.89
CA GLU A 103 16.72 -16.43 9.28
C GLU A 103 15.67 -15.81 10.20
N ALA A 104 14.70 -15.07 9.62
CA ALA A 104 13.62 -14.42 10.33
C ALA A 104 12.41 -15.36 10.50
N VAL A 105 12.17 -16.24 9.52
CA VAL A 105 11.04 -17.18 9.53
C VAL A 105 11.04 -18.01 10.81
N GLY A 106 9.90 -18.02 11.51
CA GLY A 106 9.71 -18.71 12.80
C GLY A 106 10.36 -18.01 14.01
N LYS A 107 11.07 -16.90 13.81
CA LYS A 107 11.66 -16.11 14.90
C LYS A 107 10.94 -14.80 15.18
N ILE A 108 10.13 -14.33 14.25
CA ILE A 108 9.30 -13.12 14.45
C ILE A 108 8.06 -13.52 15.24
N LYS A 109 7.84 -12.79 16.32
CA LYS A 109 6.67 -12.93 17.20
C LYS A 109 5.56 -11.98 16.78
N GLN A 110 5.91 -10.74 16.51
CA GLN A 110 4.97 -9.68 16.18
C GLN A 110 5.58 -8.72 15.15
N VAL A 111 4.75 -8.18 14.26
CA VAL A 111 5.13 -7.05 13.40
C VAL A 111 4.12 -5.94 13.58
N ARG A 112 4.58 -4.74 13.93
CA ARG A 112 3.78 -3.53 13.89
C ARG A 112 4.06 -2.77 12.60
N VAL A 113 3.00 -2.44 11.87
CA VAL A 113 3.09 -1.63 10.64
C VAL A 113 2.67 -0.21 10.95
N VAL A 114 3.52 0.75 10.60
CA VAL A 114 3.32 2.18 10.86
C VAL A 114 3.47 2.96 9.55
N ILE A 115 2.53 3.86 9.29
CA ILE A 115 2.61 4.86 8.22
C ILE A 115 2.75 6.22 8.88
N ASP A 116 3.94 6.80 8.84
CA ASP A 116 4.34 7.93 9.68
C ASP A 116 3.37 9.12 9.61
N ASN A 117 2.92 9.46 8.40
CA ASN A 117 2.12 10.67 8.15
C ASN A 117 0.60 10.40 8.04
N ASN A 118 0.12 9.18 8.30
CA ASN A 118 -1.31 8.93 8.34
C ASN A 118 -1.94 9.53 9.61
N PRO A 119 -3.22 9.95 9.56
CA PRO A 119 -3.96 10.44 10.73
C PRO A 119 -3.98 9.43 11.89
N SER A 120 -4.01 8.13 11.57
CA SER A 120 -3.78 7.03 12.50
C SER A 120 -2.54 6.27 12.04
N PRO A 121 -1.36 6.53 12.64
CA PRO A 121 -0.11 5.98 12.15
C PRO A 121 0.00 4.46 12.25
N VAL A 122 -0.52 3.83 13.31
CA VAL A 122 -0.53 2.36 13.42
C VAL A 122 -1.58 1.81 12.47
N VAL A 123 -1.11 1.07 11.48
CA VAL A 123 -1.93 0.43 10.45
C VAL A 123 -2.49 -0.89 10.95
N ALA A 124 -1.58 -1.74 11.44
CA ALA A 124 -1.89 -3.04 12.01
C ALA A 124 -0.77 -3.50 12.95
N THR A 125 -1.15 -4.37 13.89
CA THR A 125 -0.26 -5.22 14.67
C THR A 125 -0.55 -6.66 14.28
N LEU A 126 0.47 -7.39 13.87
CA LEU A 126 0.40 -8.74 13.31
C LEU A 126 1.13 -9.67 14.29
N ASP A 127 0.41 -10.42 15.11
CA ASP A 127 0.97 -11.42 16.01
C ASP A 127 1.07 -12.76 15.27
N ILE A 128 2.28 -13.23 15.05
CA ILE A 128 2.56 -14.48 14.34
C ILE A 128 2.50 -15.62 15.35
N GLY A 129 1.69 -16.64 15.05
CA GLY A 129 1.61 -17.84 15.88
C GLY A 129 2.98 -18.48 16.11
N ALA A 130 3.23 -18.95 17.32
CA ALA A 130 4.54 -19.50 17.71
C ALA A 130 5.00 -20.62 16.76
N GLY A 131 6.18 -20.45 16.17
CA GLY A 131 6.78 -21.40 15.26
C GLY A 131 6.11 -21.50 13.87
N GLN A 132 5.17 -20.63 13.56
CA GLN A 132 4.56 -20.58 12.21
C GLN A 132 5.59 -20.12 11.18
N PRO A 133 5.77 -20.88 10.10
CA PRO A 133 6.81 -20.59 9.12
C PRO A 133 6.35 -19.57 8.07
N ILE A 134 5.82 -18.42 8.52
CA ILE A 134 5.35 -17.35 7.64
C ILE A 134 6.56 -16.68 6.99
N ALA A 135 6.57 -16.64 5.66
CA ALA A 135 7.61 -16.02 4.85
C ALA A 135 7.21 -14.68 4.25
N GLU A 136 5.88 -14.44 4.11
CA GLU A 136 5.39 -13.19 3.54
C GLU A 136 3.96 -12.90 4.02
N ILE A 137 3.65 -11.62 4.21
CA ILE A 137 2.29 -11.14 4.48
C ILE A 137 2.03 -9.92 3.60
N ASP A 138 1.01 -10.01 2.72
CA ASP A 138 0.55 -8.91 1.88
C ASP A 138 -0.79 -8.37 2.34
N PHE A 139 -0.96 -7.08 2.22
CA PHE A 139 -2.23 -6.39 2.47
C PHE A 139 -2.26 -5.04 1.75
N ARG A 140 -3.40 -4.35 1.84
CA ARG A 140 -3.55 -3.03 1.24
C ARG A 140 -3.87 -1.99 2.30
N VAL A 141 -3.26 -0.81 2.14
CA VAL A 141 -3.38 0.29 3.09
C VAL A 141 -3.82 1.58 2.42
N ARG A 142 -4.41 2.47 3.19
CA ARG A 142 -4.65 3.86 2.82
C ARG A 142 -3.39 4.66 3.16
N VAL A 143 -2.90 5.45 2.22
CA VAL A 143 -1.77 6.35 2.43
C VAL A 143 -2.24 7.77 2.18
N ASP A 144 -2.21 8.62 3.21
CA ASP A 144 -2.79 9.96 3.16
C ASP A 144 -1.91 10.98 2.45
N ARG A 145 -0.60 10.86 2.62
CA ARG A 145 0.42 11.73 2.00
C ARG A 145 1.74 11.01 1.87
N ALA A 146 2.69 11.63 1.16
CA ALA A 146 4.04 11.10 1.03
C ALA A 146 4.66 10.76 2.40
N THR A 147 5.15 9.52 2.57
CA THR A 147 5.46 8.96 3.87
C THR A 147 6.39 7.74 3.80
N ALA A 148 7.00 7.39 4.92
CA ALA A 148 7.53 6.04 5.10
C ALA A 148 6.44 5.09 5.60
N VAL A 149 6.43 3.89 5.04
CA VAL A 149 5.75 2.71 5.56
C VAL A 149 6.81 1.88 6.28
N ARG A 150 6.64 1.69 7.59
CA ARG A 150 7.59 0.97 8.45
C ARG A 150 7.01 -0.34 8.92
N ALA A 151 7.81 -1.38 8.89
CA ALA A 151 7.56 -2.62 9.60
C ALA A 151 8.55 -2.72 10.77
N ILE A 152 8.04 -2.88 11.97
CA ILE A 152 8.83 -3.08 13.19
C ILE A 152 8.52 -4.47 13.71
N ALA A 153 9.47 -5.39 13.54
CA ALA A 153 9.36 -6.75 14.00
C ALA A 153 9.89 -6.90 15.43
N GLU A 154 9.13 -7.53 16.30
CA GLU A 154 9.61 -8.06 17.56
C GLU A 154 9.93 -9.54 17.38
N THR A 155 11.17 -9.90 17.66
CA THR A 155 11.64 -11.28 17.57
C THR A 155 11.33 -12.06 18.86
N THR A 156 11.40 -13.39 18.80
CA THR A 156 11.15 -14.26 19.95
C THR A 156 12.14 -14.06 21.10
N ASP A 157 13.34 -13.51 20.83
CA ASP A 157 14.33 -13.11 21.83
C ASP A 157 14.15 -11.66 22.33
N GLY A 158 13.10 -10.97 21.87
CA GLY A 158 12.69 -9.65 22.34
C GLY A 158 13.40 -8.48 21.69
N LYS A 159 14.19 -8.68 20.62
CA LYS A 159 14.77 -7.59 19.85
C LYS A 159 13.72 -6.93 18.97
N LEU A 160 13.91 -5.62 18.74
CA LEU A 160 13.12 -4.86 17.76
C LEU A 160 13.97 -4.59 16.54
N GLU A 161 13.43 -5.00 15.38
CA GLU A 161 14.09 -4.89 14.08
C GLU A 161 13.19 -4.14 13.10
N MET A 162 13.70 -3.12 12.40
CA MET A 162 12.91 -2.25 11.53
C MET A 162 13.39 -2.27 10.09
N ARG A 163 12.43 -2.22 9.17
CA ARG A 163 12.62 -1.84 7.76
C ARG A 163 11.56 -0.85 7.33
N SER A 164 11.85 -0.07 6.29
CA SER A 164 10.88 0.89 5.76
C SER A 164 10.99 1.02 4.24
N ALA A 165 9.86 1.36 3.62
CA ALA A 165 9.76 1.77 2.22
C ALA A 165 9.14 3.17 2.14
N TRP A 166 9.56 3.96 1.15
CA TRP A 166 9.00 5.28 0.90
C TRP A 166 7.90 5.23 -0.15
N VAL A 167 6.76 5.87 0.13
CA VAL A 167 5.60 5.92 -0.76
C VAL A 167 5.17 7.36 -0.99
N ARG A 168 4.96 7.75 -2.24
CA ARG A 168 4.26 8.99 -2.60
C ARG A 168 2.79 8.69 -2.86
N ALA A 169 1.93 9.38 -2.12
CA ALA A 169 0.49 9.28 -2.24
C ALA A 169 -0.16 10.56 -1.73
N GLU A 170 -1.43 10.78 -2.06
CA GLU A 170 -2.22 11.89 -1.53
C GLU A 170 -3.69 11.44 -1.31
N GLY A 171 -4.23 11.76 -0.13
CA GLY A 171 -5.67 11.68 0.16
C GLY A 171 -6.25 10.27 0.31
N GLY A 172 -5.43 9.25 0.56
CA GLY A 172 -5.93 7.88 0.67
C GLY A 172 -6.96 7.66 1.78
N CYS A 173 -6.82 8.39 2.90
CA CYS A 173 -7.77 8.28 4.01
C CYS A 173 -9.10 8.98 3.74
N SER A 174 -9.10 10.03 2.91
CA SER A 174 -10.30 10.78 2.52
C SER A 174 -10.89 10.37 1.16
N SER A 175 -10.25 9.44 0.45
CA SER A 175 -10.76 8.94 -0.83
C SER A 175 -12.20 8.46 -0.69
N PRO A 176 -13.10 8.81 -1.62
CA PRO A 176 -14.48 8.35 -1.59
C PRO A 176 -14.55 6.84 -1.46
N PRO A 177 -15.57 6.31 -0.75
CA PRO A 177 -15.77 4.88 -0.71
C PRO A 177 -16.08 4.35 -2.11
N ASN A 178 -15.48 3.24 -2.48
CA ASN A 178 -15.85 2.55 -3.71
C ASN A 178 -17.30 2.05 -3.57
N ALA A 179 -18.04 2.07 -4.68
CA ALA A 179 -19.33 1.41 -4.71
C ALA A 179 -19.09 -0.08 -4.46
N SER A 180 -19.37 -0.53 -3.24
CA SER A 180 -19.17 -1.91 -2.85
C SER A 180 -19.90 -2.81 -3.82
N GLY A 181 -19.21 -3.72 -4.49
CA GLY A 181 -19.81 -4.77 -5.32
C GLY A 181 -20.86 -5.58 -4.53
N GLU A 182 -21.53 -6.54 -5.15
CA GLU A 182 -22.52 -7.41 -4.50
C GLU A 182 -21.91 -8.21 -3.33
N GLY A 183 -22.66 -8.39 -2.24
CA GLY A 183 -22.33 -9.17 -1.05
C GLY A 183 -22.67 -8.45 0.25
N LYS A 184 -22.68 -9.19 1.35
CA LYS A 184 -22.99 -8.65 2.69
C LYS A 184 -21.69 -8.27 3.42
N ILE A 185 -21.77 -7.29 4.31
CA ILE A 185 -20.69 -7.02 5.28
C ILE A 185 -20.47 -8.31 6.09
N GLY A 186 -19.20 -8.70 6.23
CA GLY A 186 -18.79 -9.91 6.93
C GLY A 186 -18.67 -11.16 6.05
N ASP A 187 -19.00 -11.09 4.74
CA ASP A 187 -18.71 -12.20 3.83
C ASP A 187 -17.20 -12.45 3.79
N VAL A 188 -16.79 -13.66 4.13
CA VAL A 188 -15.39 -14.10 4.14
C VAL A 188 -15.08 -14.93 2.90
N ARG A 189 -13.92 -14.73 2.32
CA ARG A 189 -13.42 -15.53 1.20
C ARG A 189 -12.01 -16.02 1.47
N PHE A 190 -11.78 -17.30 1.22
CA PHE A 190 -10.46 -17.93 1.23
C PHE A 190 -10.05 -18.26 -0.21
N ARG A 191 -8.79 -17.96 -0.55
CA ARG A 191 -8.18 -18.31 -1.84
C ARG A 191 -6.81 -18.92 -1.58
N PRO A 192 -6.71 -20.24 -1.54
CA PRO A 192 -5.43 -20.93 -1.41
C PRO A 192 -4.68 -20.94 -2.74
N SER A 193 -3.34 -21.08 -2.69
CA SER A 193 -2.54 -21.51 -3.83
C SER A 193 -2.71 -23.02 -4.09
N GLU A 194 -2.35 -23.47 -5.27
CA GLU A 194 -2.44 -24.90 -5.66
C GLU A 194 -1.56 -25.81 -4.79
N ASP A 195 -0.39 -25.32 -4.40
CA ASP A 195 0.58 -26.01 -3.55
C ASP A 195 0.28 -25.91 -2.04
N GLY A 196 -0.75 -25.13 -1.67
CA GLY A 196 -1.15 -24.92 -0.30
C GLY A 196 -0.21 -24.05 0.53
N THR A 197 0.84 -23.48 -0.07
CA THR A 197 1.81 -22.63 0.66
C THR A 197 1.35 -21.19 0.83
N SER A 198 0.32 -20.76 0.10
CA SER A 198 -0.24 -19.43 0.21
C SER A 198 -1.75 -19.47 0.43
N LEU A 199 -2.23 -18.59 1.28
CA LEU A 199 -3.65 -18.40 1.55
C LEU A 199 -3.98 -16.90 1.59
N GLN A 200 -4.87 -16.46 0.70
CA GLN A 200 -5.47 -15.14 0.80
C GLN A 200 -6.80 -15.24 1.52
N VAL A 201 -6.98 -14.41 2.53
CA VAL A 201 -8.23 -14.26 3.29
C VAL A 201 -8.73 -12.84 3.12
N SER A 202 -10.01 -12.68 2.84
CA SER A 202 -10.63 -11.37 2.73
C SER A 202 -11.97 -11.32 3.45
N VAL A 203 -12.23 -10.21 4.12
CA VAL A 203 -13.52 -9.90 4.75
C VAL A 203 -14.16 -8.77 3.96
N ARG A 204 -15.38 -8.97 3.50
CA ARG A 204 -16.12 -7.89 2.85
C ARG A 204 -16.54 -6.86 3.89
N HIS A 205 -16.00 -5.65 3.77
CA HIS A 205 -16.28 -4.58 4.71
C HIS A 205 -15.93 -3.22 4.08
N PRO A 206 -16.71 -2.16 4.29
CA PRO A 206 -16.42 -0.84 3.71
C PRO A 206 -15.14 -0.21 4.26
N ASN A 207 -14.71 -0.59 5.45
CA ASN A 207 -13.52 -0.05 6.12
C ASN A 207 -13.44 1.48 6.03
N TYR A 208 -14.51 2.17 6.47
CA TYR A 208 -14.53 3.62 6.50
C TYR A 208 -13.52 4.16 7.49
N SER A 209 -12.71 5.11 7.04
CA SER A 209 -11.64 5.72 7.81
C SER A 209 -12.10 6.79 8.81
N GLY A 210 -13.30 7.37 8.61
CA GLY A 210 -13.77 8.54 9.35
C GLY A 210 -13.39 9.88 8.71
N PHE A 211 -12.57 9.87 7.65
CA PHE A 211 -12.15 11.07 6.90
C PHE A 211 -12.84 11.21 5.54
N GLN A 212 -13.73 10.29 5.23
CA GLN A 212 -14.47 10.27 3.97
C GLN A 212 -15.75 11.09 4.09
N ILE A 213 -16.17 11.67 2.97
CA ILE A 213 -17.39 12.43 2.86
C ILE A 213 -18.39 11.63 1.99
N ASP A 214 -19.61 11.53 2.42
CA ASP A 214 -20.69 10.94 1.61
C ASP A 214 -20.97 11.87 0.40
N PRO A 215 -20.77 11.40 -0.83
CA PRO A 215 -20.95 12.22 -2.01
C PRO A 215 -22.40 12.64 -2.27
N LYS A 216 -23.37 12.01 -1.61
CA LYS A 216 -24.82 12.32 -1.76
C LYS A 216 -25.30 13.35 -0.76
N THR A 217 -24.84 13.26 0.49
CA THR A 217 -25.31 14.14 1.58
C THR A 217 -24.33 15.25 1.92
N GLY A 218 -23.03 15.07 1.61
CA GLY A 218 -21.96 15.97 2.02
C GLY A 218 -21.53 15.79 3.48
N ASP A 219 -22.10 14.82 4.19
CA ASP A 219 -21.76 14.55 5.59
C ASP A 219 -20.50 13.69 5.72
N ALA A 220 -19.79 13.85 6.84
CA ALA A 220 -18.69 12.97 7.19
C ALA A 220 -19.20 11.55 7.49
N ILE A 221 -18.56 10.56 6.88
CA ILE A 221 -18.87 9.15 7.13
C ILE A 221 -18.12 8.73 8.41
N PRO A 222 -18.80 8.29 9.49
CA PRO A 222 -18.16 7.83 10.71
C PRO A 222 -17.23 6.64 10.44
N PRO A 223 -16.13 6.48 11.22
CA PRO A 223 -15.26 5.33 11.08
C PRO A 223 -16.02 4.03 11.33
N HIS A 224 -15.82 3.07 10.46
CA HIS A 224 -16.37 1.73 10.56
C HIS A 224 -15.45 0.76 9.84
N TYR A 225 -14.69 -0.03 10.56
CA TYR A 225 -13.61 -0.86 10.03
C TYR A 225 -13.51 -2.18 10.80
N VAL A 226 -12.98 -3.20 10.14
CA VAL A 226 -12.59 -4.45 10.81
C VAL A 226 -11.43 -4.11 11.76
N SER A 227 -11.64 -4.31 13.05
CA SER A 227 -10.68 -3.98 14.09
C SER A 227 -9.79 -5.16 14.47
N HIS A 228 -10.30 -6.38 14.35
CA HIS A 228 -9.59 -7.59 14.71
C HIS A 228 -9.89 -8.74 13.74
N MET A 229 -8.87 -9.53 13.43
CA MET A 229 -8.97 -10.77 12.64
C MET A 229 -8.02 -11.81 13.24
N GLN A 230 -8.54 -12.97 13.61
CA GLN A 230 -7.75 -14.10 14.11
C GLN A 230 -7.85 -15.28 13.16
N LEU A 231 -6.70 -15.74 12.68
CA LEU A 231 -6.58 -16.94 11.85
C LEU A 231 -5.97 -18.07 12.68
N THR A 232 -6.63 -19.22 12.65
CA THR A 232 -6.11 -20.46 13.21
C THR A 232 -5.96 -21.52 12.11
N THR A 233 -4.95 -22.37 12.23
CA THR A 233 -4.69 -23.49 11.32
C THR A 233 -4.58 -24.79 12.12
N GLY A 234 -5.36 -25.81 11.79
CA GLY A 234 -5.36 -27.05 12.56
C GLY A 234 -5.59 -26.84 14.06
N GLY A 235 -6.37 -25.83 14.44
CA GLY A 235 -6.65 -25.45 15.83
C GLY A 235 -5.53 -24.69 16.55
N LYS A 236 -4.45 -24.29 15.85
CA LYS A 236 -3.34 -23.48 16.39
C LYS A 236 -3.38 -22.06 15.83
N PRO A 237 -2.96 -21.04 16.59
CA PRO A 237 -2.82 -19.69 16.07
C PRO A 237 -1.89 -19.68 14.86
N LEU A 238 -2.34 -19.06 13.75
CA LEU A 238 -1.54 -18.77 12.56
C LEU A 238 -1.12 -17.32 12.57
N LEU A 239 -2.09 -16.42 12.60
CA LEU A 239 -1.88 -14.98 12.56
C LEU A 239 -3.05 -14.30 13.28
N ASP A 240 -2.73 -13.38 14.19
CA ASP A 240 -3.68 -12.49 14.85
C ASP A 240 -3.40 -11.06 14.41
N ILE A 241 -4.43 -10.32 14.02
CA ILE A 241 -4.32 -9.01 13.37
C ILE A 241 -5.19 -8.01 14.12
N GLU A 242 -4.58 -7.10 14.83
CA GLU A 242 -5.24 -5.86 15.24
C GLU A 242 -5.06 -4.83 14.15
N SER A 243 -6.13 -4.27 13.63
CA SER A 243 -6.07 -3.34 12.52
C SER A 243 -6.80 -2.01 12.80
N GLY A 244 -6.33 -0.96 12.11
CA GLY A 244 -6.87 0.39 12.22
C GLY A 244 -7.55 0.87 10.93
N ILE A 245 -7.98 2.13 10.98
CA ILE A 245 -8.65 2.81 9.86
C ILE A 245 -7.79 2.93 8.59
N SER A 246 -6.49 2.70 8.70
CA SER A 246 -5.56 2.76 7.57
C SER A 246 -5.55 1.48 6.72
N ILE A 247 -6.22 0.40 7.14
CA ILE A 247 -6.46 -0.74 6.26
C ILE A 247 -7.52 -0.37 5.23
N SER A 248 -7.29 -0.79 3.98
CA SER A 248 -8.17 -0.49 2.84
C SER A 248 -9.55 -1.16 2.96
N GLU A 249 -10.48 -0.74 2.12
CA GLU A 249 -11.76 -1.41 1.91
C GLU A 249 -11.56 -2.91 1.62
N ASN A 250 -12.48 -3.73 2.11
CA ASN A 250 -12.43 -5.19 2.01
C ASN A 250 -11.06 -5.74 2.49
N PRO A 251 -10.76 -5.65 3.79
CA PRO A 251 -9.51 -6.13 4.36
C PRO A 251 -9.11 -7.48 3.78
N THR A 252 -7.95 -7.50 3.18
CA THR A 252 -7.45 -8.69 2.48
C THR A 252 -6.01 -8.90 2.90
N PHE A 253 -5.72 -10.07 3.44
CA PHE A 253 -4.37 -10.49 3.80
C PHE A 253 -4.02 -11.76 3.03
N ARG A 254 -2.88 -11.75 2.35
CA ARG A 254 -2.30 -12.96 1.78
C ARG A 254 -1.11 -13.37 2.64
N ILE A 255 -1.13 -14.60 3.09
CA ILE A 255 -0.09 -15.21 3.90
C ILE A 255 0.64 -16.22 3.03
N VAL A 256 1.96 -16.11 2.92
CA VAL A 256 2.82 -17.10 2.30
C VAL A 256 3.63 -17.79 3.39
N SER A 257 3.60 -19.08 3.40
CA SER A 257 4.29 -19.93 4.37
C SER A 257 5.40 -20.73 3.68
N ALA A 258 6.50 -20.97 4.35
CA ALA A 258 7.56 -21.84 3.86
C ALA A 258 7.17 -23.33 3.78
N GLN A 259 6.00 -23.68 4.30
CA GLN A 259 5.42 -25.03 4.27
C GLN A 259 3.92 -24.93 3.98
N PRO A 260 3.26 -25.97 3.47
CA PRO A 260 1.82 -25.97 3.25
C PRO A 260 1.06 -25.64 4.54
N ILE A 261 0.09 -24.75 4.43
CA ILE A 261 -0.77 -24.31 5.53
C ILE A 261 -1.75 -25.45 5.85
N ALA A 262 -1.71 -25.93 7.10
CA ALA A 262 -2.57 -27.02 7.51
C ALA A 262 -4.05 -26.60 7.56
N THR A 263 -4.95 -27.51 7.26
CA THR A 263 -6.39 -27.32 7.35
C THR A 263 -6.98 -28.07 8.54
N PRO A 264 -8.14 -27.65 9.09
CA PRO A 264 -8.92 -26.49 8.67
C PRO A 264 -8.26 -25.17 9.02
N VAL A 265 -8.54 -24.11 8.23
CA VAL A 265 -8.23 -22.73 8.59
C VAL A 265 -9.53 -22.04 8.97
N THR A 266 -9.56 -21.47 10.16
CA THR A 266 -10.70 -20.70 10.66
C THR A 266 -10.30 -19.23 10.79
N LEU A 267 -11.16 -18.34 10.31
CA LEU A 267 -11.13 -16.92 10.57
C LEU A 267 -12.22 -16.56 11.57
N GLU A 268 -11.83 -15.84 12.61
CA GLU A 268 -12.72 -15.07 13.48
C GLU A 268 -12.37 -13.59 13.32
N ALA A 269 -13.37 -12.72 13.14
CA ALA A 269 -13.14 -11.29 12.97
C ALA A 269 -14.21 -10.46 13.67
N SER A 270 -13.85 -9.25 14.07
CA SER A 270 -14.79 -8.25 14.57
C SER A 270 -14.52 -6.88 13.99
N ASP A 271 -15.54 -6.05 13.96
CA ASP A 271 -15.43 -4.68 13.51
C ASP A 271 -15.52 -3.67 14.67
N SER A 272 -15.30 -2.39 14.37
CA SER A 272 -15.36 -1.29 15.34
C SER A 272 -16.79 -0.96 15.84
N LYS A 273 -17.80 -1.72 15.44
CA LYS A 273 -19.20 -1.66 15.91
C LYS A 273 -19.64 -2.96 16.57
N ASP A 274 -18.67 -3.78 16.98
CA ASP A 274 -18.88 -5.05 17.67
C ASP A 274 -19.64 -6.11 16.85
N ALA A 275 -19.69 -5.99 15.52
CA ALA A 275 -20.16 -7.07 14.68
C ALA A 275 -19.09 -8.17 14.57
N HIS A 276 -19.50 -9.44 14.64
CA HIS A 276 -18.62 -10.59 14.56
C HIS A 276 -18.85 -11.38 13.28
N PHE A 277 -17.75 -11.85 12.69
CA PHE A 277 -17.74 -12.63 11.46
C PHE A 277 -16.88 -13.87 11.67
N SER A 278 -17.31 -15.01 11.20
CA SER A 278 -16.50 -16.21 11.22
C SER A 278 -16.68 -17.05 9.97
N ALA A 279 -15.63 -17.75 9.56
CA ALA A 279 -15.67 -18.71 8.48
C ALA A 279 -14.56 -19.74 8.62
N THR A 280 -14.81 -20.96 8.11
CA THR A 280 -13.82 -22.03 8.10
C THR A 280 -13.62 -22.55 6.68
N TRP A 281 -12.36 -22.71 6.30
CA TRP A 281 -11.96 -23.39 5.07
C TRP A 281 -11.36 -24.77 5.42
N ASN A 282 -11.96 -25.83 4.87
CA ASN A 282 -11.59 -27.21 5.18
C ASN A 282 -10.61 -27.85 4.18
N GLY A 283 -10.14 -27.10 3.16
CA GLY A 283 -9.23 -27.61 2.14
C GLY A 283 -9.78 -27.50 0.72
N ALA A 284 -9.12 -28.09 -0.25
CA ALA A 284 -9.23 -27.83 -1.68
C ALA A 284 -10.62 -27.93 -2.36
N ALA A 285 -11.67 -28.39 -1.68
CA ALA A 285 -12.99 -28.56 -2.28
C ALA A 285 -14.01 -27.46 -1.94
N ASP A 286 -13.78 -26.65 -0.88
CA ASP A 286 -14.76 -25.67 -0.41
C ASP A 286 -14.38 -24.25 -0.79
N ARG A 287 -15.10 -23.66 -1.76
CA ARG A 287 -15.22 -22.20 -1.82
C ARG A 287 -16.04 -21.79 -0.59
N ALA A 288 -15.34 -21.41 0.48
CA ALA A 288 -15.97 -21.09 1.74
C ALA A 288 -17.08 -20.03 1.58
N VAL A 289 -18.27 -20.41 2.01
CA VAL A 289 -19.44 -19.53 2.12
C VAL A 289 -19.53 -19.09 3.57
N ALA A 290 -19.73 -17.81 3.80
CA ALA A 290 -19.88 -17.19 5.11
C ALA A 290 -20.91 -17.90 5.98
N ALA A 291 -20.50 -18.20 7.22
CA ALA A 291 -21.44 -18.51 8.27
C ALA A 291 -22.03 -17.23 8.86
N ASN A 292 -23.33 -17.24 9.04
CA ASN A 292 -24.19 -16.15 9.46
C ASN A 292 -23.72 -15.45 10.74
N GLY A 293 -23.67 -14.10 10.67
CA GLY A 293 -23.56 -13.27 11.86
C GLY A 293 -24.74 -13.49 12.79
N THR A 294 -24.46 -13.87 14.00
CA THR A 294 -25.39 -13.82 15.12
C THR A 294 -25.43 -12.39 15.65
N ARG A 295 -26.64 -11.88 15.79
CA ARG A 295 -26.94 -10.58 16.42
C ARG A 295 -26.75 -10.65 17.90
#